data_5ea2199a4200ff613aa8dc7ac61e20ca
#
_entry.id   5ea2199a4200ff613aa8dc7ac61e20ca
#
_cell.length_a   1.000
_cell.length_b   1.000
_cell.length_c   1.000
_cell.angle_alpha   90.00
_cell.angle_beta   90.00
_cell.angle_gamma   90.00
#
_symmetry.space_group_name_H-M   'P 1'
#
loop_
_entity.id
_entity.type
_entity.pdbx_description
1 polymer ?
#
loop_
_entity_poly.entity_id
_entity_poly.type
_entity_poly.pdbx_seq_one_letter_code
_entity_poly.pdbx_strand_id
1 'polypeptide(L)'
;MSEFRERENFCLRTFEMNGPYWHLFTSGKETPQIFKKKEDFGFAMNVIAQTALKYNEIKILTFELMGNHLHILAEGPKEQVLASFSFIRKRLGRGLKDCFPNSLPKGFAPSLKEVTSLEAMRNTIVYIN
;
A
#
# COMPACT_ATOMS: atom_id res chain seq x y z
N MET A 1 21.88 21.27 -13.65
CA MET A 1 21.81 20.14 -14.60
C MET A 1 22.47 18.89 -14.05
N SER A 2 23.71 18.99 -13.59
CA SER A 2 24.42 17.84 -13.01
C SER A 2 23.74 17.27 -11.77
N GLU A 3 23.24 18.12 -10.88
CA GLU A 3 22.55 17.68 -9.68
C GLU A 3 21.30 16.87 -10.00
N PHE A 4 20.53 17.31 -11.01
CA PHE A 4 19.31 16.62 -11.40
C PHE A 4 19.64 15.22 -11.94
N ARG A 5 20.68 15.11 -12.76
CA ARG A 5 21.13 13.82 -13.31
C ARG A 5 21.63 12.89 -12.20
N GLU A 6 22.37 13.43 -11.25
CA GLU A 6 22.87 12.65 -10.12
C GLU A 6 21.71 12.06 -9.29
N ARG A 7 20.66 12.85 -9.08
CA ARG A 7 19.48 12.39 -8.35
C ARG A 7 18.75 11.29 -9.12
N GLU A 8 18.58 11.45 -10.44
CA GLU A 8 17.95 10.41 -11.25
C GLU A 8 18.78 9.12 -11.21
N ASN A 9 20.08 9.22 -11.39
CA ASN A 9 20.97 8.06 -11.37
C ASN A 9 20.95 7.38 -10.00
N PHE A 10 20.91 8.16 -8.94
CA PHE A 10 20.81 7.62 -7.57
C PHE A 10 19.51 6.84 -7.39
N CYS A 11 18.38 7.41 -7.81
CA CYS A 11 17.09 6.74 -7.72
C CYS A 11 17.05 5.44 -8.50
N LEU A 12 17.59 5.44 -9.73
CA LEU A 12 17.67 4.25 -10.57
C LEU A 12 18.55 3.18 -9.94
N ARG A 13 19.69 3.58 -9.40
CA ARG A 13 20.58 2.64 -8.72
C ARG A 13 19.93 2.06 -7.48
N THR A 14 19.22 2.88 -6.71
CA THR A 14 18.51 2.43 -5.53
C THR A 14 17.48 1.38 -5.91
N PHE A 15 16.73 1.60 -7.01
CA PHE A 15 15.77 0.64 -7.50
C PHE A 15 16.45 -0.68 -7.91
N GLU A 16 17.57 -0.60 -8.66
CA GLU A 16 18.28 -1.79 -9.13
C GLU A 16 18.95 -2.58 -8.00
N MET A 17 19.39 -1.89 -6.95
CA MET A 17 20.18 -2.49 -5.85
C MET A 17 19.33 -2.96 -4.68
N ASN A 18 18.13 -2.40 -4.53
CA ASN A 18 17.25 -2.69 -3.40
C ASN A 18 16.04 -3.47 -3.87
N GLY A 19 15.18 -3.75 -2.98
CA GLY A 19 14.02 -4.58 -3.21
C GLY A 19 14.01 -5.71 -2.20
N PRO A 20 13.13 -6.69 -2.36
CA PRO A 20 12.13 -6.76 -3.43
C PRO A 20 11.06 -5.67 -3.32
N TYR A 21 10.37 -5.45 -4.43
CA TYR A 21 9.29 -4.47 -4.52
C TYR A 21 7.99 -5.20 -4.79
N TRP A 22 6.93 -4.74 -4.11
CA TRP A 22 5.64 -5.42 -4.14
C TRP A 22 4.51 -4.42 -4.38
N HIS A 23 3.61 -4.78 -5.29
CA HIS A 23 2.33 -4.12 -5.42
C HIS A 23 1.32 -4.92 -4.61
N LEU A 24 0.96 -4.37 -3.45
CA LEU A 24 -0.04 -4.92 -2.55
C LEU A 24 -1.35 -4.21 -2.85
N PHE A 25 -2.42 -4.98 -3.09
CA PHE A 25 -3.71 -4.37 -3.40
C PHE A 25 -4.85 -5.26 -2.96
N THR A 26 -6.02 -4.65 -2.82
CA THR A 26 -7.25 -5.37 -2.60
C THR A 26 -8.16 -5.16 -3.80
N SER A 27 -9.02 -6.14 -4.11
CA SER A 27 -9.95 -6.02 -5.23
C SER A 27 -11.14 -5.16 -4.83
N GLY A 28 -11.51 -4.22 -5.70
CA GLY A 28 -12.76 -3.47 -5.52
C GLY A 28 -13.97 -4.18 -6.09
N LYS A 29 -13.73 -5.26 -6.85
CA LYS A 29 -14.80 -6.01 -7.49
C LYS A 29 -15.62 -6.75 -6.42
N GLU A 30 -16.93 -6.52 -6.42
CA GLU A 30 -17.85 -7.15 -5.48
C GLU A 30 -17.62 -6.77 -4.01
N THR A 31 -16.75 -5.80 -3.75
CA THR A 31 -16.53 -5.31 -2.39
C THR A 31 -17.39 -4.06 -2.17
N PRO A 32 -18.23 -4.04 -1.11
CA PRO A 32 -19.02 -2.84 -0.81
C PRO A 32 -18.12 -1.68 -0.37
N GLN A 33 -18.67 -0.48 -0.37
CA GLN A 33 -17.94 0.70 0.08
C GLN A 33 -17.51 0.54 1.53
N ILE A 34 -16.22 0.73 1.78
CA ILE A 34 -15.62 0.64 3.11
C ILE A 34 -15.42 2.05 3.68
N PHE A 35 -14.84 2.93 2.86
CA PHE A 35 -14.58 4.31 3.22
C PHE A 35 -15.66 5.19 2.58
N LYS A 36 -16.60 5.68 3.37
CA LYS A 36 -17.76 6.41 2.88
C LYS A 36 -17.65 7.90 3.11
N LYS A 37 -17.03 8.29 4.22
CA LYS A 37 -16.91 9.68 4.65
C LYS A 37 -15.47 10.15 4.54
N LYS A 38 -15.28 11.44 4.48
CA LYS A 38 -13.94 12.04 4.48
C LYS A 38 -13.14 11.59 5.69
N GLU A 39 -13.79 11.46 6.84
CA GLU A 39 -13.17 11.01 8.10
C GLU A 39 -12.66 9.58 7.98
N ASP A 40 -13.36 8.73 7.24
CA ASP A 40 -12.94 7.34 7.03
C ASP A 40 -11.63 7.29 6.25
N PHE A 41 -11.49 8.11 5.21
CA PHE A 41 -10.24 8.21 4.44
C PHE A 41 -9.10 8.75 5.30
N GLY A 42 -9.36 9.78 6.09
CA GLY A 42 -8.38 10.34 7.02
C GLY A 42 -7.90 9.31 8.03
N PHE A 43 -8.84 8.54 8.59
CA PHE A 43 -8.51 7.45 9.51
C PHE A 43 -7.64 6.39 8.82
N ALA A 44 -8.02 5.98 7.61
CA ALA A 44 -7.26 4.98 6.86
C ALA A 44 -5.84 5.48 6.55
N MET A 45 -5.68 6.74 6.17
CA MET A 45 -4.36 7.32 5.94
C MET A 45 -3.51 7.30 7.20
N ASN A 46 -4.10 7.59 8.35
CA ASN A 46 -3.39 7.49 9.63
C ASN A 46 -2.97 6.06 9.93
N VAL A 47 -3.81 5.07 9.61
CA VAL A 47 -3.46 3.67 9.79
C VAL A 47 -2.27 3.30 8.90
N ILE A 48 -2.24 3.77 7.66
CA ILE A 48 -1.10 3.52 6.77
C ILE A 48 0.17 4.15 7.33
N ALA A 49 0.08 5.37 7.84
CA ALA A 49 1.23 6.04 8.47
C ALA A 49 1.74 5.27 9.69
N GLN A 50 0.83 4.80 10.55
CA GLN A 50 1.20 3.97 11.70
C GLN A 50 1.86 2.67 11.25
N THR A 51 1.37 2.08 10.16
CA THR A 51 1.93 0.86 9.59
C THR A 51 3.37 1.08 9.14
N ALA A 52 3.63 2.19 8.46
CA ALA A 52 4.97 2.54 8.01
C ALA A 52 5.95 2.70 9.18
N LEU A 53 5.49 3.24 10.31
CA LEU A 53 6.31 3.39 11.51
C LEU A 53 6.56 2.06 12.21
N LYS A 54 5.55 1.19 12.25
CA LYS A 54 5.64 -0.08 12.96
C LYS A 54 6.49 -1.11 12.21
N TYR A 55 6.34 -1.18 10.89
CA TYR A 55 7.04 -2.16 10.06
C TYR A 55 8.22 -1.51 9.37
N ASN A 56 9.27 -1.23 10.15
CA ASN A 56 10.42 -0.47 9.67
C ASN A 56 11.34 -1.25 8.72
N GLU A 57 11.09 -2.56 8.52
CA GLU A 57 11.80 -3.35 7.54
C GLU A 57 11.26 -3.15 6.12
N ILE A 58 10.09 -2.53 6.01
CA ILE A 58 9.52 -2.19 4.70
C ILE A 58 9.47 -0.68 4.54
N LYS A 59 9.43 -0.26 3.28
CA LYS A 59 9.21 1.14 2.92
C LYS A 59 7.97 1.22 2.06
N ILE A 60 7.02 2.05 2.47
CA ILE A 60 5.84 2.33 1.64
C ILE A 60 6.22 3.48 0.72
N LEU A 61 6.31 3.18 -0.58
CA LEU A 61 6.76 4.14 -1.57
C LEU A 61 5.63 5.04 -2.05
N THR A 62 4.46 4.45 -2.26
CA THR A 62 3.25 5.19 -2.61
C THR A 62 2.04 4.34 -2.28
N PHE A 63 0.88 4.99 -2.18
CA PHE A 63 -0.38 4.28 -1.95
C PHE A 63 -1.55 5.09 -2.49
N GLU A 64 -2.68 4.42 -2.68
CA GLU A 64 -3.93 5.06 -3.05
C GLU A 64 -5.08 4.36 -2.34
N LEU A 65 -5.99 5.15 -1.79
CA LEU A 65 -7.21 4.68 -1.14
C LEU A 65 -8.41 5.01 -2.02
N MET A 66 -9.13 3.97 -2.41
CA MET A 66 -10.42 4.11 -3.09
C MET A 66 -11.52 3.74 -2.10
N GLY A 67 -12.76 4.05 -2.45
CA GLY A 67 -13.89 3.82 -1.53
C GLY A 67 -13.99 2.39 -1.00
N ASN A 68 -13.61 1.40 -1.79
CA ASN A 68 -13.75 -0.01 -1.42
C ASN A 68 -12.49 -0.85 -1.61
N HIS A 69 -11.35 -0.24 -1.92
CA HIS A 69 -10.09 -0.96 -2.11
C HIS A 69 -8.90 -0.04 -1.92
N LEU A 70 -7.71 -0.62 -1.83
CA LEU A 70 -6.47 0.15 -1.72
C LEU A 70 -5.36 -0.47 -2.57
N HIS A 71 -4.37 0.36 -2.85
CA HIS A 71 -3.13 -0.03 -3.52
C HIS A 71 -1.96 0.51 -2.72
N ILE A 72 -0.95 -0.32 -2.51
CA ILE A 72 0.30 0.07 -1.85
C ILE A 72 1.46 -0.47 -2.67
N LEU A 73 2.45 0.36 -2.93
CA LEU A 73 3.73 -0.06 -3.49
C LEU A 73 4.74 -0.02 -2.35
N ALA A 74 5.30 -1.18 -2.02
CA ALA A 74 6.20 -1.31 -0.89
C ALA A 74 7.49 -2.03 -1.27
N GLU A 75 8.56 -1.68 -0.58
CA GLU A 75 9.86 -2.34 -0.69
C GLU A 75 10.14 -3.09 0.61
N GLY A 76 10.58 -4.34 0.50
CA GLY A 76 11.00 -5.11 1.66
C GLY A 76 10.62 -6.57 1.58
N PRO A 77 10.86 -7.34 2.67
CA PRO A 77 10.53 -8.76 2.70
C PRO A 77 9.03 -9.01 2.53
N LYS A 78 8.71 -10.02 1.72
CA LYS A 78 7.32 -10.39 1.42
C LYS A 78 6.49 -10.62 2.68
N GLU A 79 7.06 -11.33 3.64
CA GLU A 79 6.37 -11.67 4.88
C GLU A 79 6.02 -10.43 5.68
N GLN A 80 6.90 -9.44 5.67
CA GLN A 80 6.67 -8.18 6.37
C GLN A 80 5.61 -7.34 5.66
N VAL A 81 5.58 -7.36 4.33
CA VAL A 81 4.54 -6.68 3.56
C VAL A 81 3.17 -7.28 3.86
N LEU A 82 3.07 -8.61 3.89
CA LEU A 82 1.81 -9.28 4.23
C LEU A 82 1.41 -9.03 5.67
N ALA A 83 2.36 -9.05 6.60
CA ALA A 83 2.08 -8.77 8.01
C ALA A 83 1.59 -7.32 8.18
N SER A 84 2.15 -6.39 7.43
CA SER A 84 1.71 -5.00 7.47
C SER A 84 0.26 -4.86 7.02
N PHE A 85 -0.15 -5.61 5.99
CA PHE A 85 -1.54 -5.60 5.56
C PHE A 85 -2.47 -6.16 6.63
N SER A 86 -2.08 -7.22 7.31
CA SER A 86 -2.86 -7.79 8.41
C SER A 86 -3.09 -6.75 9.52
N PHE A 87 -2.06 -5.96 9.82
CA PHE A 87 -2.17 -4.86 10.78
C PHE A 87 -3.15 -3.80 10.29
N ILE A 88 -3.05 -3.40 9.02
CA ILE A 88 -3.96 -2.42 8.42
C ILE A 88 -5.40 -2.90 8.54
N ARG A 89 -5.67 -4.14 8.10
CA ARG A 89 -7.01 -4.71 8.15
C ARG A 89 -7.58 -4.73 9.57
N LYS A 90 -6.77 -5.13 10.52
CA LYS A 90 -7.18 -5.21 11.93
C LYS A 90 -7.52 -3.83 12.49
N ARG A 91 -6.69 -2.85 12.21
CA ARG A 91 -6.91 -1.48 12.69
C ARG A 91 -8.13 -0.86 12.02
N LEU A 92 -8.29 -1.07 10.72
CA LEU A 92 -9.47 -0.58 9.99
C LEU A 92 -10.74 -1.22 10.55
N GLY A 93 -10.71 -2.52 10.82
CA GLY A 93 -11.85 -3.23 11.36
C GLY A 93 -12.29 -2.67 12.72
N ARG A 94 -11.34 -2.29 13.55
CA ARG A 94 -11.64 -1.67 14.84
C ARG A 94 -12.21 -0.27 14.70
N GLY A 95 -11.60 0.54 13.83
CA GLY A 95 -12.00 1.94 13.65
C GLY A 95 -13.33 2.10 12.91
N LEU A 96 -13.67 1.13 12.04
CA LEU A 96 -14.90 1.14 11.27
C LEU A 96 -15.94 0.18 11.84
N LYS A 97 -15.84 -0.12 13.11
CA LYS A 97 -16.69 -1.07 13.82
C LYS A 97 -18.18 -0.74 13.71
N ASP A 98 -18.52 0.53 13.69
CA ASP A 98 -19.93 0.94 13.59
C ASP A 98 -20.55 0.55 12.25
N CYS A 99 -19.75 0.55 11.17
CA CYS A 99 -20.20 0.15 9.85
C CYS A 99 -20.06 -1.37 9.64
N PHE A 100 -19.05 -1.97 10.26
CA PHE A 100 -18.73 -3.39 10.11
C PHE A 100 -18.54 -4.04 11.48
N PRO A 101 -19.65 -4.27 12.22
CA PRO A 101 -19.56 -4.72 13.62
C PRO A 101 -18.91 -6.09 13.80
N ASN A 102 -19.01 -6.98 12.80
CA ASN A 102 -18.41 -8.31 12.89
C ASN A 102 -17.00 -8.36 12.31
N SER A 103 -16.84 -7.88 11.08
CA SER A 103 -15.54 -7.80 10.40
C SER A 103 -15.70 -7.03 9.10
N LEU A 104 -14.55 -6.60 8.54
CA LEU A 104 -14.54 -6.00 7.21
C LEU A 104 -14.98 -7.03 6.17
N PRO A 105 -15.48 -6.57 5.01
CA PRO A 105 -15.86 -7.50 3.94
C PRO A 105 -14.72 -8.44 3.56
N LYS A 106 -15.06 -9.69 3.23
CA LYS A 106 -14.08 -10.71 2.84
C LYS A 106 -13.30 -10.30 1.59
N GLY A 107 -13.92 -9.54 0.70
CA GLY A 107 -13.26 -9.04 -0.51
C GLY A 107 -12.11 -8.07 -0.22
N PHE A 108 -12.06 -7.50 0.97
CA PHE A 108 -10.95 -6.66 1.39
C PHE A 108 -9.80 -7.56 1.89
N ALA A 109 -9.20 -8.26 0.95
CA ALA A 109 -8.14 -9.24 1.18
C ALA A 109 -6.94 -8.91 0.30
N PRO A 110 -5.72 -9.25 0.73
CA PRO A 110 -4.51 -8.84 0.03
C PRO A 110 -4.25 -9.68 -1.22
N SER A 111 -3.87 -9.00 -2.30
CA SER A 111 -3.21 -9.59 -3.44
C SER A 111 -1.83 -8.97 -3.53
N LEU A 112 -0.84 -9.75 -3.91
CA LEU A 112 0.54 -9.32 -3.91
C LEU A 112 1.19 -9.68 -5.24
N LYS A 113 1.74 -8.67 -5.91
CA LYS A 113 2.44 -8.86 -7.18
C LYS A 113 3.85 -8.30 -7.07
N GLU A 114 4.85 -9.12 -7.38
CA GLU A 114 6.22 -8.66 -7.36
C GLU A 114 6.50 -7.72 -8.54
N VAL A 115 7.20 -6.63 -8.27
CA VAL A 115 7.60 -5.65 -9.29
C VAL A 115 9.09 -5.86 -9.53
N THR A 116 9.42 -6.50 -10.67
CA THR A 116 10.77 -7.00 -10.94
C THR A 116 11.57 -6.19 -11.94
N SER A 117 10.99 -5.17 -12.55
CA SER A 117 11.70 -4.36 -13.53
C SER A 117 11.38 -2.88 -13.35
N LEU A 118 12.24 -2.03 -13.88
CA LEU A 118 12.03 -0.59 -13.86
C LEU A 118 10.77 -0.21 -14.64
N GLU A 119 10.54 -0.88 -15.77
CA GLU A 119 9.32 -0.66 -16.55
C GLU A 119 8.06 -1.01 -15.75
N ALA A 120 8.07 -2.18 -15.09
CA ALA A 120 6.96 -2.59 -14.23
C ALA A 120 6.76 -1.62 -13.07
N MET A 121 7.84 -1.07 -12.50
CA MET A 121 7.77 -0.07 -11.44
C MET A 121 7.08 1.20 -11.94
N ARG A 122 7.49 1.71 -13.11
CA ARG A 122 6.87 2.89 -13.70
C ARG A 122 5.39 2.67 -13.95
N ASN A 123 5.04 1.53 -14.52
CA ASN A 123 3.64 1.19 -14.82
C ASN A 123 2.82 1.09 -13.53
N THR A 124 3.39 0.51 -12.48
CA THR A 124 2.71 0.39 -11.19
C THR A 124 2.48 1.76 -10.56
N ILE A 125 3.47 2.64 -10.58
CA ILE A 125 3.34 3.99 -10.03
C ILE A 125 2.26 4.77 -10.78
N VAL A 126 2.27 4.71 -12.11
CA VAL A 126 1.25 5.38 -12.93
C VAL A 126 -0.13 4.82 -12.64
N TYR A 127 -0.24 3.51 -12.51
CA TYR A 127 -1.51 2.84 -12.24
C TYR A 127 -2.07 3.23 -10.86
N ILE A 128 -1.20 3.30 -9.84
CA ILE A 128 -1.63 3.65 -8.48
C ILE A 128 -2.01 5.12 -8.40
N ASN A 129 -1.26 6.00 -9.02
CA ASN A 129 -1.48 7.44 -8.94
C ASN A 129 -2.27 7.94 -10.14
#